data_06301dea40d4ec83de75045b2527d783
#
_entry.id   06301dea40d4ec83de75045b2527d783
#
_cell.length_a   1.000
_cell.length_b   1.000
_cell.length_c   1.000
_cell.angle_alpha   90.00
_cell.angle_beta   90.00
_cell.angle_gamma   90.00
#
_symmetry.space_group_name_H-M   'P 1'
#
loop_
_entity.id
_entity.type
_entity.pdbx_description
1 polymer ?
#
loop_
_entity_poly.entity_id
_entity_poly.type
_entity_poly.pdbx_seq_one_letter_code
_entity_poly.pdbx_strand_id
1 'polypeptide(L)'
;MIPLNKDDICPEFYKEFVTKFKKKVRRYVEKGRIGKKKLRPKVKYFLEYLLSDDNLMSLLNCPANELKPHAEELCKTFDILRLRDREHLAFRQIRRIFVDNTYTTEFPKTDFIRALDIKVCPYCNRSFIECIDKNDKSSPIKGQLDHFYSKERYPFLALSRFNLIPCCSDCNGVGGKFTVDADETKLINPYLLEDTNGMKFKMEITKSSFANIEECANSIKILVEETNQSGLEQNIKTFHLQEIYQSHSDVAAEIYLKGKLKMPQIYRQTIIAMLKPIISITEHDFNQLVLGIEDNPKNFKNKPLSKFKADLAKDEMVF
;
A
#
# COMPACT_ATOMS: atom_id res chain seq x y z
N MET A 1 9.70 -0.01 0.61
CA MET A 1 8.30 -0.37 0.32
C MET A 1 8.06 -1.82 0.70
N ILE A 2 6.81 -2.19 0.96
CA ILE A 2 6.43 -3.54 1.36
C ILE A 2 5.58 -4.15 0.25
N PRO A 3 5.89 -5.38 -0.21
CA PRO A 3 5.09 -6.07 -1.21
C PRO A 3 3.70 -6.40 -0.67
N LEU A 4 2.72 -6.33 -1.56
CA LEU A 4 1.36 -6.81 -1.30
C LEU A 4 1.19 -8.19 -1.91
N ASN A 5 0.58 -9.11 -1.18
CA ASN A 5 0.37 -10.46 -1.66
C ASN A 5 -0.62 -10.49 -2.82
N LYS A 6 -0.26 -11.19 -3.89
CA LYS A 6 -1.06 -11.35 -5.11
C LYS A 6 -2.16 -12.42 -4.96
N ASP A 7 -1.91 -13.42 -4.11
CA ASP A 7 -2.65 -14.68 -4.14
C ASP A 7 -3.89 -14.72 -3.23
N ASP A 8 -3.95 -13.86 -2.21
CA ASP A 8 -4.88 -14.05 -1.10
C ASP A 8 -6.21 -13.33 -1.21
N ILE A 9 -6.55 -12.73 -2.34
CA ILE A 9 -7.73 -11.88 -2.36
C ILE A 9 -8.77 -12.30 -3.37
N CYS A 10 -9.44 -13.40 -3.14
CA CYS A 10 -10.84 -13.48 -3.51
C CYS A 10 -11.66 -13.92 -2.28
N PRO A 11 -11.66 -13.15 -1.19
CA PRO A 11 -12.44 -13.47 -0.03
C PRO A 11 -13.94 -13.45 -0.39
N GLU A 12 -14.73 -14.17 0.37
CA GLU A 12 -16.17 -14.33 0.11
C GLU A 12 -16.88 -12.98 0.01
N PHE A 13 -16.49 -11.98 0.84
CA PHE A 13 -17.08 -10.65 0.77
C PHE A 13 -16.90 -9.96 -0.59
N TYR A 14 -15.78 -10.23 -1.28
CA TYR A 14 -15.53 -9.64 -2.60
C TYR A 14 -16.39 -10.30 -3.67
N LYS A 15 -16.60 -11.62 -3.60
CA LYS A 15 -17.53 -12.34 -4.47
C LYS A 15 -18.97 -11.85 -4.28
N GLU A 16 -19.37 -11.64 -3.03
CA GLU A 16 -20.69 -11.06 -2.72
C GLU A 16 -20.81 -9.64 -3.28
N PHE A 17 -19.77 -8.81 -3.10
CA PHE A 17 -19.73 -7.46 -3.65
C PHE A 17 -19.86 -7.47 -5.18
N VAL A 18 -19.09 -8.31 -5.87
CA VAL A 18 -19.15 -8.49 -7.34
C VAL A 18 -20.56 -8.87 -7.79
N THR A 19 -21.19 -9.82 -7.09
CA THR A 19 -22.57 -10.25 -7.37
C THR A 19 -23.56 -9.08 -7.22
N LYS A 20 -23.44 -8.29 -6.15
CA LYS A 20 -24.28 -7.10 -5.92
C LYS A 20 -24.03 -6.03 -7.00
N PHE A 21 -22.78 -5.81 -7.37
CA PHE A 21 -22.41 -4.86 -8.40
C PHE A 21 -22.95 -5.28 -9.77
N LYS A 22 -22.83 -6.56 -10.16
CA LYS A 22 -23.42 -7.10 -11.40
C LYS A 22 -24.93 -6.88 -11.48
N LYS A 23 -25.66 -7.15 -10.38
CA LYS A 23 -27.11 -6.87 -10.30
C LYS A 23 -27.41 -5.38 -10.51
N LYS A 24 -26.58 -4.50 -9.99
CA LYS A 24 -26.69 -3.05 -10.15
C LYS A 24 -26.43 -2.62 -11.59
N VAL A 25 -25.41 -3.15 -12.25
CA VAL A 25 -25.10 -2.92 -13.66
C VAL A 25 -26.29 -3.35 -14.53
N ARG A 26 -26.82 -4.56 -14.31
CA ARG A 26 -28.02 -5.05 -15.02
C ARG A 26 -29.19 -4.10 -14.90
N ARG A 27 -29.48 -3.62 -13.70
CA ARG A 27 -30.56 -2.62 -13.46
C ARG A 27 -30.37 -1.32 -14.25
N TYR A 28 -29.12 -0.84 -14.40
CA TYR A 28 -28.84 0.35 -15.19
C TYR A 28 -29.10 0.10 -16.68
N VAL A 29 -28.68 -1.05 -17.19
CA VAL A 29 -28.88 -1.44 -18.60
C VAL A 29 -30.38 -1.57 -18.91
N GLU A 30 -31.14 -2.31 -18.09
CA GLU A 30 -32.58 -2.53 -18.25
C GLU A 30 -33.37 -1.21 -18.19
N LYS A 31 -33.06 -0.36 -17.23
CA LYS A 31 -33.72 0.96 -17.10
C LYS A 31 -33.28 1.97 -18.15
N GLY A 32 -32.14 1.75 -18.82
CA GLY A 32 -31.55 2.67 -19.78
C GLY A 32 -31.22 4.05 -19.23
N ARG A 33 -31.11 4.18 -17.89
CA ARG A 33 -30.89 5.48 -17.21
C ARG A 33 -30.15 5.36 -15.88
N ILE A 34 -29.49 6.45 -15.50
CA ILE A 34 -28.90 6.66 -14.16
C ILE A 34 -29.64 7.84 -13.53
N GLY A 35 -30.42 7.57 -12.47
CA GLY A 35 -31.31 8.56 -11.91
C GLY A 35 -32.30 9.07 -12.98
N LYS A 36 -32.31 10.38 -13.21
CA LYS A 36 -33.16 11.02 -14.23
C LYS A 36 -32.53 11.08 -15.64
N LYS A 37 -31.22 10.77 -15.78
CA LYS A 37 -30.47 10.93 -17.03
C LYS A 37 -30.43 9.61 -17.82
N LYS A 38 -30.78 9.66 -19.11
CA LYS A 38 -30.65 8.52 -20.05
C LYS A 38 -29.19 8.12 -20.21
N LEU A 39 -28.90 6.81 -20.26
CA LEU A 39 -27.57 6.29 -20.57
C LEU A 39 -27.14 6.72 -21.98
N ARG A 40 -25.90 7.13 -22.11
CA ARG A 40 -25.29 7.30 -23.44
C ARG A 40 -25.10 5.93 -24.10
N PRO A 41 -25.26 5.81 -25.41
CA PRO A 41 -25.16 4.51 -26.09
C PRO A 41 -23.86 3.76 -25.80
N LYS A 42 -22.70 4.44 -25.84
CA LYS A 42 -21.39 3.85 -25.52
C LYS A 42 -21.31 3.34 -24.08
N VAL A 43 -21.85 4.07 -23.12
CA VAL A 43 -21.90 3.63 -21.71
C VAL A 43 -22.82 2.43 -21.57
N LYS A 44 -23.96 2.42 -22.22
CA LYS A 44 -24.86 1.26 -22.23
C LYS A 44 -24.17 0.04 -22.79
N TYR A 45 -23.50 0.16 -23.93
CA TYR A 45 -22.76 -0.94 -24.57
C TYR A 45 -21.62 -1.47 -23.67
N PHE A 46 -20.86 -0.59 -23.03
CA PHE A 46 -19.85 -0.99 -22.03
C PHE A 46 -20.48 -1.73 -20.84
N LEU A 47 -21.59 -1.26 -20.32
CA LEU A 47 -22.29 -1.94 -19.22
C LEU A 47 -22.85 -3.30 -19.64
N GLU A 48 -23.37 -3.44 -20.86
CA GLU A 48 -23.82 -4.71 -21.44
C GLU A 48 -22.67 -5.71 -21.55
N TYR A 49 -21.49 -5.26 -22.01
CA TYR A 49 -20.25 -6.06 -22.02
C TYR A 49 -19.91 -6.60 -20.62
N LEU A 50 -20.06 -5.78 -19.58
CA LEU A 50 -19.79 -6.19 -18.19
C LEU A 50 -20.85 -7.10 -17.57
N LEU A 51 -21.93 -7.43 -18.27
CA LEU A 51 -22.90 -8.44 -17.79
C LEU A 51 -22.39 -9.88 -17.96
N SER A 52 -21.38 -10.12 -18.82
CA SER A 52 -20.62 -11.36 -18.80
C SER A 52 -19.80 -11.46 -17.51
N ASP A 53 -19.79 -12.63 -16.88
CA ASP A 53 -18.98 -12.88 -15.68
C ASP A 53 -17.49 -12.79 -16.00
N ASP A 54 -17.05 -13.32 -17.13
CA ASP A 54 -15.66 -13.30 -17.55
C ASP A 54 -15.16 -11.87 -17.76
N ASN A 55 -15.94 -11.04 -18.45
CA ASN A 55 -15.58 -9.64 -18.70
C ASN A 55 -15.56 -8.81 -17.43
N LEU A 56 -16.54 -9.03 -16.53
CA LEU A 56 -16.58 -8.35 -15.25
C LEU A 56 -15.41 -8.75 -14.37
N MET A 57 -15.12 -10.05 -14.30
CA MET A 57 -14.00 -10.56 -13.50
C MET A 57 -12.66 -10.15 -14.10
N SER A 58 -12.50 -10.11 -15.43
CA SER A 58 -11.34 -9.58 -16.11
C SER A 58 -11.06 -8.12 -15.72
N LEU A 59 -12.09 -7.29 -15.62
CA LEU A 59 -11.94 -5.90 -15.15
C LEU A 59 -11.58 -5.83 -13.66
N LEU A 60 -12.32 -6.56 -12.82
CA LEU A 60 -12.21 -6.42 -11.36
C LEU A 60 -10.97 -7.11 -10.77
N ASN A 61 -10.51 -8.20 -11.40
CA ASN A 61 -9.32 -8.97 -11.00
C ASN A 61 -8.13 -8.80 -11.96
N CYS A 62 -8.16 -7.79 -12.83
CA CYS A 62 -7.05 -7.52 -13.74
C CYS A 62 -5.73 -7.44 -12.96
N PRO A 63 -4.71 -8.24 -13.31
CA PRO A 63 -3.42 -8.22 -12.62
C PRO A 63 -2.76 -6.84 -12.66
N ALA A 64 -1.94 -6.53 -11.67
CA ALA A 64 -1.34 -5.19 -11.52
C ALA A 64 -0.51 -4.74 -12.72
N ASN A 65 0.20 -5.67 -13.39
CA ASN A 65 0.98 -5.42 -14.61
C ASN A 65 0.12 -5.23 -15.87
N GLU A 66 -1.11 -5.70 -15.84
CA GLU A 66 -2.04 -5.63 -16.99
C GLU A 66 -3.09 -4.52 -16.83
N LEU A 67 -3.20 -3.91 -15.67
CA LEU A 67 -4.21 -2.88 -15.38
C LEU A 67 -4.23 -1.77 -16.44
N LYS A 68 -3.07 -1.24 -16.81
CA LYS A 68 -2.99 -0.15 -17.77
C LYS A 68 -3.28 -0.61 -19.20
N PRO A 69 -2.60 -1.64 -19.76
CA PRO A 69 -2.93 -2.17 -21.09
C PRO A 69 -4.42 -2.51 -21.21
N HIS A 70 -4.99 -3.18 -20.22
CA HIS A 70 -6.41 -3.53 -20.21
C HIS A 70 -7.32 -2.31 -20.17
N ALA A 71 -6.99 -1.30 -19.37
CA ALA A 71 -7.73 -0.05 -19.34
C ALA A 71 -7.70 0.68 -20.69
N GLU A 72 -6.53 0.73 -21.34
CA GLU A 72 -6.38 1.35 -22.66
C GLU A 72 -7.17 0.60 -23.74
N GLU A 73 -7.16 -0.73 -23.71
CA GLU A 73 -7.95 -1.57 -24.60
C GLU A 73 -9.46 -1.31 -24.44
N LEU A 74 -9.97 -1.33 -23.22
CA LEU A 74 -11.37 -1.04 -22.93
C LEU A 74 -11.76 0.36 -23.40
N CYS A 75 -10.89 1.30 -23.16
CA CYS A 75 -11.11 2.67 -23.60
C CYS A 75 -11.17 2.79 -25.13
N LYS A 76 -10.28 2.11 -25.84
CA LYS A 76 -10.26 2.06 -27.31
C LYS A 76 -11.50 1.35 -27.86
N THR A 77 -11.83 0.18 -27.31
CA THR A 77 -12.95 -0.65 -27.74
C THR A 77 -14.29 0.06 -27.60
N PHE A 78 -14.50 0.74 -26.49
CA PHE A 78 -15.77 1.40 -26.18
C PHE A 78 -15.77 2.90 -26.46
N ASP A 79 -14.67 3.44 -27.01
CA ASP A 79 -14.46 4.88 -27.26
C ASP A 79 -14.85 5.74 -26.02
N ILE A 80 -14.49 5.22 -24.83
CA ILE A 80 -14.76 5.87 -23.56
C ILE A 80 -13.65 6.87 -23.22
N LEU A 81 -12.58 6.87 -23.96
CA LEU A 81 -11.31 7.57 -23.72
C LEU A 81 -11.23 9.01 -24.22
N ARG A 82 -12.25 9.56 -24.72
CA ARG A 82 -12.22 11.02 -24.66
C ARG A 82 -12.38 11.52 -23.21
N LEU A 83 -11.89 10.67 -22.28
CA LEU A 83 -12.05 10.73 -20.82
C LEU A 83 -11.14 11.74 -20.13
N ARG A 84 -10.24 12.40 -20.85
CA ARG A 84 -9.54 13.58 -20.31
C ARG A 84 -10.46 14.78 -20.16
N ASP A 85 -11.59 14.74 -20.84
CA ASP A 85 -12.62 15.75 -20.74
C ASP A 85 -13.62 15.35 -19.64
N ARG A 86 -13.39 15.84 -18.40
CA ARG A 86 -14.32 15.66 -17.27
C ARG A 86 -15.72 16.17 -17.55
N GLU A 87 -15.89 16.99 -18.57
CA GLU A 87 -17.18 17.53 -19.03
C GLU A 87 -17.97 16.54 -19.89
N HIS A 88 -17.30 15.49 -20.42
CA HIS A 88 -17.97 14.53 -21.29
C HIS A 88 -19.03 13.71 -20.55
N LEU A 89 -20.26 13.68 -21.06
CA LEU A 89 -21.39 13.04 -20.36
C LEU A 89 -21.19 11.53 -20.14
N ALA A 90 -20.52 10.82 -21.05
CA ALA A 90 -20.24 9.39 -20.90
C ALA A 90 -19.28 9.14 -19.72
N PHE A 91 -18.22 9.93 -19.60
CA PHE A 91 -17.30 9.89 -18.47
C PHE A 91 -18.04 10.09 -17.16
N ARG A 92 -18.84 11.17 -17.05
CA ARG A 92 -19.61 11.46 -15.84
C ARG A 92 -20.54 10.30 -15.45
N GLN A 93 -21.12 9.59 -16.45
CA GLN A 93 -21.98 8.45 -16.18
C GLN A 93 -21.18 7.26 -15.63
N ILE A 94 -20.03 6.94 -16.23
CA ILE A 94 -19.15 5.86 -15.74
C ILE A 94 -18.63 6.22 -14.34
N ARG A 95 -18.12 7.43 -14.14
CA ARG A 95 -17.69 7.89 -12.83
C ARG A 95 -18.79 7.74 -11.78
N ARG A 96 -20.01 8.16 -12.13
CA ARG A 96 -21.15 8.03 -11.22
C ARG A 96 -21.48 6.59 -10.88
N ILE A 97 -21.38 5.66 -11.84
CA ILE A 97 -21.65 4.23 -11.58
C ILE A 97 -20.57 3.61 -10.69
N PHE A 98 -19.31 3.73 -11.09
CA PHE A 98 -18.22 3.04 -10.46
C PHE A 98 -17.71 3.73 -9.20
N VAL A 99 -17.58 5.05 -9.21
CA VAL A 99 -17.01 5.81 -8.11
C VAL A 99 -18.12 6.25 -7.15
N ASP A 100 -19.00 7.15 -7.59
CA ASP A 100 -19.91 7.85 -6.67
C ASP A 100 -20.94 6.89 -6.05
N ASN A 101 -21.60 6.07 -6.89
CA ASN A 101 -22.66 5.17 -6.45
C ASN A 101 -22.18 3.80 -5.98
N THR A 102 -20.90 3.43 -6.14
CA THR A 102 -20.42 2.10 -5.79
C THR A 102 -19.19 2.15 -4.89
N TYR A 103 -18.06 2.64 -5.36
CA TYR A 103 -16.85 2.70 -4.51
C TYR A 103 -17.07 3.54 -3.25
N THR A 104 -17.69 4.70 -3.39
CA THR A 104 -17.88 5.62 -2.25
C THR A 104 -18.90 5.11 -1.25
N THR A 105 -19.99 4.47 -1.72
CA THR A 105 -21.16 4.14 -0.89
C THR A 105 -21.27 2.68 -0.50
N GLU A 106 -20.77 1.75 -1.31
CA GLU A 106 -21.06 0.31 -1.15
C GLU A 106 -19.82 -0.56 -1.06
N PHE A 107 -18.64 -0.07 -1.52
CA PHE A 107 -17.43 -0.89 -1.51
C PHE A 107 -16.99 -1.18 -0.07
N PRO A 108 -16.75 -2.45 0.30
CA PRO A 108 -16.41 -2.86 1.67
C PRO A 108 -14.94 -2.58 1.98
N LYS A 109 -14.56 -1.30 2.11
CA LYS A 109 -13.17 -0.84 2.24
C LYS A 109 -12.45 -1.47 3.43
N THR A 110 -13.13 -1.56 4.57
CA THR A 110 -12.56 -2.13 5.80
C THR A 110 -12.26 -3.61 5.63
N ASP A 111 -13.21 -4.37 5.08
CA ASP A 111 -13.05 -5.81 4.87
C ASP A 111 -11.97 -6.07 3.82
N PHE A 112 -11.86 -5.20 2.81
CA PHE A 112 -10.80 -5.26 1.81
C PHE A 112 -9.40 -5.06 2.43
N ILE A 113 -9.22 -4.04 3.28
CA ILE A 113 -7.93 -3.78 3.94
C ILE A 113 -7.57 -4.93 4.89
N ARG A 114 -8.54 -5.44 5.65
CA ARG A 114 -8.32 -6.58 6.56
C ARG A 114 -7.91 -7.85 5.83
N ALA A 115 -8.54 -8.12 4.69
CA ALA A 115 -8.23 -9.32 3.90
C ALA A 115 -6.80 -9.32 3.34
N LEU A 116 -6.17 -8.15 3.21
CA LEU A 116 -4.77 -8.03 2.80
C LEU A 116 -3.78 -8.39 3.93
N ASP A 117 -4.26 -8.56 5.15
CA ASP A 117 -3.45 -8.87 6.35
C ASP A 117 -2.19 -7.98 6.44
N ILE A 118 -2.37 -6.68 6.21
CA ILE A 118 -1.31 -5.68 6.32
C ILE A 118 -1.69 -4.63 7.36
N LYS A 119 -0.79 -4.36 8.32
CA LYS A 119 -1.01 -3.41 9.41
C LYS A 119 -0.34 -2.06 9.21
N VAL A 120 0.62 -1.98 8.29
CA VAL A 120 1.37 -0.76 8.00
C VAL A 120 1.27 -0.37 6.53
N CYS A 121 1.44 0.91 6.24
CA CYS A 121 1.40 1.44 4.88
C CYS A 121 2.49 0.80 4.00
N PRO A 122 2.15 0.12 2.88
CA PRO A 122 3.13 -0.52 2.01
C PRO A 122 4.03 0.47 1.28
N TYR A 123 3.59 1.72 1.10
CA TYR A 123 4.40 2.76 0.49
C TYR A 123 5.54 3.21 1.39
N CYS A 124 5.25 3.57 2.65
CA CYS A 124 6.26 4.14 3.53
C CYS A 124 6.74 3.20 4.65
N ASN A 125 6.05 2.11 4.99
CA ASN A 125 6.31 1.25 6.16
C ASN A 125 6.44 2.01 7.50
N ARG A 126 5.95 3.25 7.57
CA ARG A 126 6.09 4.13 8.74
C ARG A 126 4.82 4.19 9.60
N SER A 127 3.66 4.21 8.96
CA SER A 127 2.38 4.49 9.60
C SER A 127 1.51 3.26 9.64
N PHE A 128 0.79 3.05 10.75
CA PHE A 128 -0.28 2.06 10.82
C PHE A 128 -1.45 2.44 9.90
N ILE A 129 -2.08 1.42 9.32
CA ILE A 129 -3.29 1.51 8.49
C ILE A 129 -4.40 0.66 9.11
N GLU A 130 -4.66 0.88 10.40
CA GLU A 130 -5.63 0.10 11.16
C GLU A 130 -7.06 0.35 10.69
N CYS A 131 -7.85 -0.72 10.73
CA CYS A 131 -9.30 -0.67 10.54
C CYS A 131 -9.99 -1.06 11.85
N ILE A 132 -10.71 -0.12 12.44
CA ILE A 132 -11.46 -0.32 13.68
C ILE A 132 -12.83 -0.91 13.36
N ASP A 133 -13.37 -1.77 14.23
CA ASP A 133 -14.66 -2.43 14.02
C ASP A 133 -15.84 -1.45 13.99
N LYS A 134 -16.79 -1.73 13.11
CA LYS A 134 -17.99 -0.91 12.90
C LYS A 134 -18.96 -0.83 14.10
N ASN A 135 -18.73 -1.62 15.14
CA ASN A 135 -19.60 -1.60 16.32
C ASN A 135 -19.53 -0.29 17.09
N ASP A 136 -18.44 0.45 16.91
CA ASP A 136 -18.34 1.83 17.36
C ASP A 136 -18.50 2.79 16.16
N LYS A 137 -19.70 3.34 16.02
CA LYS A 137 -20.06 4.28 14.94
C LYS A 137 -19.22 5.56 14.97
N SER A 138 -18.49 5.83 16.05
CA SER A 138 -17.67 7.01 16.27
C SER A 138 -16.21 6.85 15.83
N SER A 139 -15.75 5.63 15.55
CA SER A 139 -14.34 5.36 15.29
C SER A 139 -13.98 5.52 13.81
N PRO A 140 -13.07 6.43 13.46
CA PRO A 140 -12.65 6.62 12.08
C PRO A 140 -11.81 5.44 11.59
N ILE A 141 -12.04 5.02 10.35
CA ILE A 141 -11.14 4.12 9.62
C ILE A 141 -9.85 4.90 9.36
N LYS A 142 -8.71 4.48 9.93
CA LYS A 142 -7.42 5.16 9.71
C LYS A 142 -6.77 4.77 8.39
N GLY A 143 -7.00 3.55 7.90
CA GLY A 143 -6.53 3.09 6.60
C GLY A 143 -7.34 3.70 5.45
N GLN A 144 -6.63 4.14 4.41
CA GLN A 144 -7.23 4.61 3.16
C GLN A 144 -6.95 3.61 2.04
N LEU A 145 -7.69 3.71 0.94
CA LEU A 145 -7.39 3.00 -0.30
C LEU A 145 -7.01 4.01 -1.37
N ASP A 146 -5.74 4.01 -1.74
CA ASP A 146 -5.28 4.73 -2.92
C ASP A 146 -5.72 3.99 -4.18
N HIS A 147 -6.12 4.73 -5.20
CA HIS A 147 -6.29 4.20 -6.55
C HIS A 147 -4.97 4.36 -7.30
N PHE A 148 -4.22 3.29 -7.49
CA PHE A 148 -2.90 3.34 -8.13
C PHE A 148 -2.96 4.06 -9.48
N TYR A 149 -3.86 3.64 -10.38
CA TYR A 149 -4.29 4.43 -11.51
C TYR A 149 -5.51 5.25 -11.09
N SER A 150 -5.40 6.57 -11.16
CA SER A 150 -6.38 7.50 -10.61
C SER A 150 -7.79 7.23 -11.14
N LYS A 151 -8.77 7.14 -10.22
CA LYS A 151 -10.20 7.08 -10.56
C LYS A 151 -10.72 8.32 -11.26
N GLU A 152 -9.98 9.42 -11.22
CA GLU A 152 -10.28 10.64 -11.99
C GLU A 152 -9.88 10.49 -13.46
N ARG A 153 -9.00 9.53 -13.78
CA ARG A 153 -8.60 9.20 -15.17
C ARG A 153 -9.27 7.92 -15.66
N TYR A 154 -9.32 6.89 -14.81
CA TYR A 154 -9.88 5.58 -15.11
C TYR A 154 -10.96 5.19 -14.08
N PRO A 155 -12.15 5.86 -14.10
CA PRO A 155 -13.17 5.64 -13.08
C PRO A 155 -13.68 4.20 -13.03
N PHE A 156 -13.62 3.43 -14.11
CA PHE A 156 -14.00 2.03 -14.16
C PHE A 156 -13.00 1.09 -13.45
N LEU A 157 -11.75 1.54 -13.24
CA LEU A 157 -10.78 0.83 -12.41
C LEU A 157 -10.97 1.08 -10.90
N ALA A 158 -11.94 1.89 -10.49
CA ALA A 158 -12.17 2.24 -9.09
C ALA A 158 -12.53 1.03 -8.21
N LEU A 159 -12.95 -0.07 -8.81
CA LEU A 159 -13.32 -1.31 -8.14
C LEU A 159 -12.34 -2.45 -8.40
N SER A 160 -11.33 -2.23 -9.26
CA SER A 160 -10.34 -3.25 -9.61
C SER A 160 -9.37 -3.45 -8.44
N ARG A 161 -9.31 -4.68 -7.95
CA ARG A 161 -8.65 -4.99 -6.69
C ARG A 161 -7.16 -4.64 -6.66
N PHE A 162 -6.42 -4.94 -7.73
CA PHE A 162 -4.99 -4.61 -7.84
C PHE A 162 -4.69 -3.14 -8.13
N ASN A 163 -5.76 -2.35 -8.35
CA ASN A 163 -5.69 -0.90 -8.42
C ASN A 163 -5.90 -0.23 -7.04
N LEU A 164 -6.29 -0.99 -6.02
CA LEU A 164 -6.60 -0.50 -4.68
C LEU A 164 -5.46 -0.83 -3.72
N ILE A 165 -4.72 0.19 -3.30
CA ILE A 165 -3.57 0.05 -2.40
C ILE A 165 -3.96 0.58 -1.03
N PRO A 166 -3.97 -0.26 0.03
CA PRO A 166 -4.17 0.23 1.40
C PRO A 166 -2.99 1.12 1.80
N CYS A 167 -3.24 2.30 2.30
CA CYS A 167 -2.18 3.24 2.63
C CYS A 167 -2.56 4.21 3.74
N CYS A 168 -1.58 4.93 4.27
CA CYS A 168 -1.82 6.00 5.22
C CYS A 168 -2.25 7.30 4.52
N SER A 169 -2.81 8.23 5.31
CA SER A 169 -3.25 9.55 4.84
C SER A 169 -2.10 10.37 4.23
N ASP A 170 -0.89 10.27 4.78
CA ASP A 170 0.26 11.02 4.31
C ASP A 170 0.65 10.59 2.88
N CYS A 171 0.73 9.27 2.65
CA CYS A 171 1.06 8.74 1.32
C CYS A 171 -0.06 8.95 0.29
N ASN A 172 -1.33 9.01 0.72
CA ASN A 172 -2.47 9.24 -0.17
C ASN A 172 -2.84 10.73 -0.32
N GLY A 173 -2.33 11.57 0.56
CA GLY A 173 -2.61 13.00 0.61
C GLY A 173 -1.69 13.86 -0.24
N VAL A 174 -1.79 15.18 -0.04
CA VAL A 174 -1.03 16.22 -0.77
C VAL A 174 0.49 16.06 -0.62
N GLY A 175 0.96 15.52 0.49
CA GLY A 175 2.38 15.21 0.74
C GLY A 175 2.84 13.87 0.15
N GLY A 176 2.04 13.22 -0.67
CA GLY A 176 2.35 11.94 -1.28
C GLY A 176 1.81 11.83 -2.70
N LYS A 177 1.14 10.71 -3.00
CA LYS A 177 0.67 10.44 -4.37
C LYS A 177 -0.42 11.39 -4.86
N PHE A 178 -1.36 11.78 -4.00
CA PHE A 178 -2.52 12.67 -4.26
C PHE A 178 -2.99 12.72 -5.73
N THR A 179 -2.50 13.70 -6.53
CA THR A 179 -2.82 13.89 -7.95
C THR A 179 -1.75 13.33 -8.89
N VAL A 180 -0.69 12.73 -8.35
CA VAL A 180 0.40 12.18 -9.16
C VAL A 180 -0.14 11.03 -10.02
N ASP A 181 0.09 11.12 -11.31
CA ASP A 181 -0.25 10.04 -12.26
C ASP A 181 0.83 8.96 -12.21
N ALA A 182 0.42 7.77 -11.79
CA ALA A 182 1.35 6.65 -11.62
C ALA A 182 2.02 6.23 -12.93
N ASP A 183 1.39 6.46 -14.06
CA ASP A 183 1.91 6.14 -15.37
C ASP A 183 2.93 7.17 -15.86
N GLU A 184 2.60 8.45 -15.74
CA GLU A 184 3.50 9.54 -16.16
C GLU A 184 4.78 9.56 -15.30
N THR A 185 4.65 9.25 -14.00
CA THR A 185 5.78 9.18 -13.06
C THR A 185 6.44 7.80 -12.99
N LYS A 186 5.93 6.79 -13.71
CA LYS A 186 6.45 5.43 -13.69
C LYS A 186 6.56 4.83 -12.29
N LEU A 187 5.52 5.02 -11.47
CA LEU A 187 5.47 4.41 -10.14
C LEU A 187 5.34 2.89 -10.24
N ILE A 188 5.98 2.20 -9.33
CA ILE A 188 5.84 0.75 -9.18
C ILE A 188 4.70 0.47 -8.20
N ASN A 189 3.75 -0.36 -8.64
CA ASN A 189 2.65 -0.82 -7.82
C ASN A 189 3.15 -1.83 -6.78
N PRO A 190 2.81 -1.70 -5.48
CA PRO A 190 3.23 -2.66 -4.44
C PRO A 190 2.86 -4.11 -4.71
N TYR A 191 1.83 -4.39 -5.50
CA TYR A 191 1.52 -5.75 -5.95
C TYR A 191 2.52 -6.32 -6.97
N LEU A 192 3.38 -5.51 -7.56
CA LEU A 192 4.44 -5.96 -8.47
C LEU A 192 5.74 -6.29 -7.76
N LEU A 193 5.88 -5.89 -6.51
CA LEU A 193 7.06 -6.20 -5.74
C LEU A 193 7.07 -7.70 -5.37
N GLU A 194 8.23 -8.34 -5.53
CA GLU A 194 8.45 -9.73 -5.14
C GLU A 194 8.91 -9.82 -3.68
N ASP A 195 9.74 -8.87 -3.27
CA ASP A 195 10.29 -8.78 -1.92
C ASP A 195 10.48 -7.32 -1.47
N THR A 196 11.19 -7.15 -0.37
CA THR A 196 11.51 -5.83 0.19
C THR A 196 12.87 -5.29 -0.25
N ASN A 197 13.60 -6.00 -1.13
CA ASN A 197 14.99 -5.69 -1.46
C ASN A 197 15.16 -4.60 -2.52
N GLY A 198 14.08 -4.13 -3.15
CA GLY A 198 14.14 -3.10 -4.19
C GLY A 198 14.61 -1.72 -3.72
N MET A 199 14.64 -1.48 -2.42
CA MET A 199 15.24 -0.29 -1.79
C MET A 199 15.90 -0.66 -0.47
N LYS A 200 16.92 0.11 -0.06
CA LYS A 200 17.65 -0.09 1.19
C LYS A 200 17.78 1.23 1.95
N PHE A 201 17.66 1.14 3.27
CA PHE A 201 18.01 2.22 4.18
C PHE A 201 19.46 2.07 4.64
N LYS A 202 20.20 3.17 4.65
CA LYS A 202 21.56 3.26 5.18
C LYS A 202 21.68 4.49 6.07
N MET A 203 22.72 4.55 6.88
CA MET A 203 23.08 5.73 7.64
C MET A 203 24.53 6.11 7.42
N GLU A 204 24.79 7.41 7.34
CA GLU A 204 26.12 8.01 7.36
C GLU A 204 26.27 8.76 8.68
N ILE A 205 27.40 8.57 9.34
CA ILE A 205 27.70 9.21 10.62
C ILE A 205 28.79 10.22 10.42
N THR A 206 28.50 11.47 10.80
CA THR A 206 29.39 12.62 10.55
C THR A 206 30.39 12.87 11.66
N LYS A 207 30.25 12.19 12.81
CA LYS A 207 31.14 12.32 13.98
C LYS A 207 31.54 10.96 14.55
N SER A 208 32.70 10.88 15.19
CA SER A 208 33.23 9.65 15.79
C SER A 208 32.91 9.52 17.30
N SER A 209 32.51 10.59 17.96
CA SER A 209 32.20 10.62 19.40
C SER A 209 31.02 11.55 19.67
N PHE A 210 30.23 11.26 20.69
CA PHE A 210 29.01 11.96 21.04
C PHE A 210 28.93 12.15 22.57
N ALA A 211 28.46 13.30 23.02
CA ALA A 211 28.24 13.57 24.44
C ALA A 211 26.97 12.86 24.96
N ASN A 212 25.98 12.63 24.10
CA ASN A 212 24.72 11.99 24.42
C ASN A 212 24.03 11.39 23.19
N ILE A 213 22.89 10.74 23.38
CA ILE A 213 22.14 10.09 22.29
C ILE A 213 21.58 11.12 21.31
N GLU A 214 21.17 12.29 21.77
CA GLU A 214 20.63 13.35 20.91
C GLU A 214 21.70 13.90 19.94
N GLU A 215 22.94 14.10 20.45
CA GLU A 215 24.05 14.48 19.59
C GLU A 215 24.38 13.39 18.55
N CYS A 216 24.30 12.11 18.97
CA CYS A 216 24.44 11.00 18.04
C CYS A 216 23.37 11.06 16.94
N ALA A 217 22.09 11.21 17.30
CA ALA A 217 21.00 11.33 16.36
C ALA A 217 21.17 12.51 15.39
N ASN A 218 21.56 13.66 15.89
CA ASN A 218 21.83 14.86 15.07
C ASN A 218 23.03 14.72 14.15
N SER A 219 23.89 13.72 14.38
CA SER A 219 25.06 13.43 13.56
C SER A 219 24.82 12.33 12.52
N ILE A 220 23.61 11.79 12.45
CA ILE A 220 23.24 10.74 11.50
C ILE A 220 22.48 11.34 10.34
N LYS A 221 22.97 11.03 9.14
CA LYS A 221 22.26 11.25 7.89
C LYS A 221 21.71 9.91 7.39
N ILE A 222 20.39 9.86 7.17
CA ILE A 222 19.73 8.67 6.63
C ILE A 222 19.74 8.76 5.12
N LEU A 223 20.03 7.65 4.47
CA LEU A 223 19.99 7.49 3.02
C LEU A 223 18.95 6.43 2.65
N VAL A 224 18.16 6.72 1.63
CA VAL A 224 17.21 5.78 1.02
C VAL A 224 17.64 5.56 -0.42
N GLU A 225 18.15 4.37 -0.69
CA GLU A 225 18.72 4.04 -1.99
C GLU A 225 17.87 2.99 -2.71
N GLU A 226 17.70 3.16 -4.00
CA GLU A 226 17.23 2.11 -4.87
C GLU A 226 18.30 1.04 -5.00
N THR A 227 17.88 -0.23 -4.98
CA THR A 227 18.78 -1.39 -5.17
C THR A 227 18.36 -2.20 -6.39
N ASN A 228 19.34 -2.82 -7.05
CA ASN A 228 19.11 -3.77 -8.14
C ASN A 228 18.27 -3.21 -9.32
N GLN A 229 18.35 -1.91 -9.59
CA GLN A 229 17.56 -1.26 -10.64
C GLN A 229 16.07 -1.60 -10.56
N SER A 230 15.52 -1.59 -9.36
CA SER A 230 14.15 -2.00 -9.08
C SER A 230 13.08 -1.10 -9.70
N GLY A 231 13.43 0.09 -10.19
CA GLY A 231 12.50 1.13 -10.67
C GLY A 231 11.81 1.91 -9.54
N LEU A 232 12.22 1.73 -8.29
CA LEU A 232 11.61 2.38 -7.12
C LEU A 232 12.06 3.83 -6.87
N GLU A 233 12.99 4.36 -7.65
CA GLU A 233 13.47 5.74 -7.50
C GLU A 233 12.33 6.76 -7.48
N GLN A 234 11.36 6.61 -8.40
CA GLN A 234 10.22 7.50 -8.48
C GLN A 234 9.25 7.34 -7.30
N ASN A 235 9.12 6.13 -6.76
CA ASN A 235 8.37 5.90 -5.54
C ASN A 235 9.05 6.58 -4.34
N ILE A 236 10.38 6.44 -4.20
CA ILE A 236 11.16 7.10 -3.13
C ILE A 236 10.93 8.61 -3.17
N LYS A 237 11.02 9.23 -4.35
CA LYS A 237 10.79 10.67 -4.56
C LYS A 237 9.33 11.08 -4.27
N THR A 238 8.36 10.36 -4.86
CA THR A 238 6.93 10.71 -4.74
C THR A 238 6.42 10.63 -3.32
N PHE A 239 6.90 9.66 -2.55
CA PHE A 239 6.51 9.49 -1.15
C PHE A 239 7.46 10.19 -0.17
N HIS A 240 8.41 11.00 -0.67
CA HIS A 240 9.39 11.75 0.13
C HIS A 240 10.08 10.87 1.18
N LEU A 241 10.44 9.63 0.80
CA LEU A 241 10.94 8.66 1.78
C LEU A 241 12.26 9.13 2.39
N GLN A 242 13.12 9.82 1.64
CA GLN A 242 14.38 10.36 2.14
C GLN A 242 14.13 11.36 3.28
N GLU A 243 13.24 12.33 3.07
CA GLU A 243 12.94 13.41 4.02
C GLU A 243 12.20 12.90 5.25
N ILE A 244 11.19 12.05 5.05
CA ILE A 244 10.40 11.53 6.18
C ILE A 244 11.18 10.55 7.05
N TYR A 245 12.15 9.82 6.48
CA TYR A 245 12.98 8.92 7.28
C TYR A 245 14.11 9.65 7.98
N GLN A 246 14.57 10.82 7.50
CA GLN A 246 15.50 11.66 8.22
C GLN A 246 14.97 12.09 9.61
N SER A 247 13.65 12.24 9.77
CA SER A 247 13.04 12.54 11.06
C SER A 247 13.10 11.39 12.08
N HIS A 248 13.59 10.21 11.68
CA HIS A 248 13.79 9.04 12.53
C HIS A 248 15.27 8.76 12.83
N SER A 249 16.09 9.80 12.82
CA SER A 249 17.52 9.71 13.17
C SER A 249 17.75 9.27 14.64
N ASP A 250 16.81 9.52 15.53
CA ASP A 250 16.78 8.99 16.89
C ASP A 250 16.73 7.45 16.91
N VAL A 251 15.86 6.84 16.11
CA VAL A 251 15.78 5.38 15.96
C VAL A 251 17.06 4.82 15.35
N ALA A 252 17.64 5.53 14.38
CA ALA A 252 18.92 5.13 13.78
C ALA A 252 20.07 5.19 14.81
N ALA A 253 20.10 6.23 15.67
CA ALA A 253 21.08 6.34 16.75
C ALA A 253 20.99 5.19 17.75
N GLU A 254 19.77 4.78 18.14
CA GLU A 254 19.58 3.60 18.99
C GLU A 254 20.17 2.33 18.36
N ILE A 255 19.94 2.11 17.08
CA ILE A 255 20.45 0.93 16.34
C ILE A 255 21.97 0.98 16.26
N TYR A 256 22.53 2.13 15.89
CA TYR A 256 23.98 2.34 15.86
C TYR A 256 24.63 2.03 17.20
N LEU A 257 24.11 2.58 18.29
CA LEU A 257 24.64 2.35 19.63
C LEU A 257 24.52 0.89 20.07
N LYS A 258 23.40 0.22 19.74
CA LYS A 258 23.22 -1.22 19.97
C LYS A 258 24.28 -2.05 19.21
N GLY A 259 24.61 -1.67 17.97
CA GLY A 259 25.70 -2.27 17.19
C GLY A 259 27.07 -2.08 17.86
N LYS A 260 27.35 -0.88 18.39
CA LYS A 260 28.61 -0.60 19.09
C LYS A 260 28.74 -1.34 20.43
N LEU A 261 27.64 -1.58 21.12
CA LEU A 261 27.63 -2.37 22.36
C LEU A 261 28.06 -3.83 22.14
N LYS A 262 27.99 -4.34 20.89
CA LYS A 262 28.39 -5.72 20.53
C LYS A 262 27.98 -6.73 21.59
N MET A 263 26.66 -6.83 21.87
CA MET A 263 26.15 -7.70 22.94
C MET A 263 26.81 -9.07 22.91
N PRO A 264 27.63 -9.43 23.93
CA PRO A 264 28.31 -10.71 23.95
C PRO A 264 27.30 -11.86 23.87
N GLN A 265 27.66 -12.93 23.19
CA GLN A 265 26.80 -14.11 23.06
C GLN A 265 26.37 -14.67 24.42
N ILE A 266 27.25 -14.59 25.43
CA ILE A 266 26.95 -14.95 26.81
C ILE A 266 25.78 -14.14 27.36
N TYR A 267 25.74 -12.82 27.11
CA TYR A 267 24.64 -11.96 27.59
C TYR A 267 23.31 -12.33 26.90
N ARG A 268 23.33 -12.60 25.60
CA ARG A 268 22.15 -13.09 24.87
C ARG A 268 21.63 -14.40 25.47
N GLN A 269 22.55 -15.38 25.66
CA GLN A 269 22.21 -16.68 26.25
C GLN A 269 21.68 -16.55 27.68
N THR A 270 22.23 -15.64 28.48
CA THR A 270 21.74 -15.37 29.83
C THR A 270 20.30 -14.86 29.82
N ILE A 271 19.98 -13.87 28.96
CA ILE A 271 18.61 -13.34 28.85
C ILE A 271 17.65 -14.43 28.36
N ILE A 272 18.05 -15.21 27.35
CA ILE A 272 17.24 -16.35 26.87
C ILE A 272 17.00 -17.36 27.98
N ALA A 273 18.02 -17.70 28.75
CA ALA A 273 17.91 -18.64 29.88
C ALA A 273 17.00 -18.10 30.99
N MET A 274 17.07 -16.82 31.31
CA MET A 274 16.19 -16.18 32.31
C MET A 274 14.71 -16.18 31.89
N LEU A 275 14.45 -16.08 30.60
CA LEU A 275 13.08 -16.05 30.07
C LEU A 275 12.51 -17.44 29.79
N LYS A 276 13.39 -18.46 29.66
CA LYS A 276 13.01 -19.85 29.34
C LYS A 276 11.92 -20.46 30.26
N PRO A 277 11.86 -20.17 31.59
CA PRO A 277 10.77 -20.67 32.43
C PRO A 277 9.40 -20.06 32.09
N ILE A 278 9.37 -18.91 31.43
CA ILE A 278 8.16 -18.16 31.09
C ILE A 278 7.73 -18.42 29.65
N ILE A 279 8.72 -18.44 28.74
CA ILE A 279 8.47 -18.58 27.31
C ILE A 279 9.68 -19.20 26.61
N SER A 280 9.43 -20.08 25.64
CA SER A 280 10.49 -20.60 24.76
C SER A 280 10.85 -19.51 23.73
N ILE A 281 12.02 -18.92 23.87
CA ILE A 281 12.51 -17.80 23.06
C ILE A 281 13.52 -18.30 22.03
N THR A 282 13.29 -17.94 20.77
CA THR A 282 14.23 -18.08 19.66
C THR A 282 15.11 -16.84 19.52
N GLU A 283 16.17 -16.90 18.69
CA GLU A 283 16.98 -15.72 18.34
C GLU A 283 16.11 -14.61 17.70
N HIS A 284 15.14 -14.97 16.87
CA HIS A 284 14.16 -14.03 16.32
C HIS A 284 13.36 -13.31 17.41
N ASP A 285 12.84 -14.05 18.39
CA ASP A 285 12.12 -13.48 19.51
C ASP A 285 13.00 -12.57 20.37
N PHE A 286 14.28 -12.93 20.54
CA PHE A 286 15.26 -12.09 21.20
C PHE A 286 15.46 -10.76 20.46
N ASN A 287 15.65 -10.81 19.14
CA ASN A 287 15.81 -9.61 18.32
C ASN A 287 14.58 -8.69 18.42
N GLN A 288 13.38 -9.27 18.42
CA GLN A 288 12.15 -8.49 18.59
C GLN A 288 12.01 -7.91 20.01
N LEU A 289 12.22 -8.72 21.04
CA LEU A 289 11.94 -8.34 22.43
C LEU A 289 13.00 -7.38 22.99
N VAL A 290 14.27 -7.70 22.77
CA VAL A 290 15.39 -6.97 23.40
C VAL A 290 15.90 -5.85 22.49
N LEU A 291 16.04 -6.10 21.20
CA LEU A 291 16.56 -5.12 20.27
C LEU A 291 15.47 -4.25 19.62
N GLY A 292 14.22 -4.70 19.68
CA GLY A 292 13.09 -4.02 19.02
C GLY A 292 13.15 -4.09 17.50
N ILE A 293 13.80 -5.13 16.96
CA ILE A 293 14.06 -5.30 15.52
C ILE A 293 13.28 -6.52 15.01
N GLU A 294 12.54 -6.34 13.94
CA GLU A 294 11.95 -7.42 13.17
C GLU A 294 12.94 -7.82 12.07
N ASP A 295 13.49 -9.01 12.13
CA ASP A 295 14.50 -9.52 11.19
C ASP A 295 13.92 -10.37 10.04
N ASN A 296 12.64 -10.78 10.15
CA ASN A 296 11.96 -11.52 9.11
C ASN A 296 11.22 -10.55 8.16
N PRO A 297 11.63 -10.43 6.87
CA PRO A 297 10.99 -9.54 5.91
C PRO A 297 9.49 -9.79 5.70
N LYS A 298 9.02 -11.03 5.88
CA LYS A 298 7.59 -11.38 5.77
C LYS A 298 6.72 -10.68 6.83
N ASN A 299 7.33 -10.31 7.95
CA ASN A 299 6.66 -9.65 9.06
C ASN A 299 6.73 -8.11 9.00
N PHE A 300 7.48 -7.52 8.05
CA PHE A 300 7.58 -6.07 7.91
C PHE A 300 6.22 -5.40 7.69
N LYS A 301 5.26 -6.13 7.17
CA LYS A 301 3.87 -5.69 7.01
C LYS A 301 3.12 -5.47 8.33
N ASN A 302 3.66 -5.93 9.46
CA ASN A 302 2.98 -5.91 10.76
C ASN A 302 3.41 -4.79 11.69
N LYS A 303 4.62 -4.22 11.51
CA LYS A 303 5.20 -3.22 12.42
C LYS A 303 5.77 -2.02 11.66
N PRO A 304 5.49 -0.78 12.13
CA PRO A 304 6.11 0.41 11.58
C PRO A 304 7.63 0.38 11.71
N LEU A 305 8.31 1.01 10.74
CA LEU A 305 9.76 1.14 10.67
C LEU A 305 10.53 -0.19 10.66
N SER A 306 9.84 -1.32 10.49
CA SER A 306 10.47 -2.65 10.61
C SER A 306 11.56 -2.85 9.57
N LYS A 307 11.31 -2.52 8.30
CA LYS A 307 12.32 -2.59 7.25
C LYS A 307 13.50 -1.64 7.52
N PHE A 308 13.21 -0.40 7.92
CA PHE A 308 14.22 0.59 8.26
C PHE A 308 15.16 0.09 9.36
N LYS A 309 14.57 -0.40 10.46
CA LYS A 309 15.34 -0.96 11.56
C LYS A 309 16.17 -2.19 11.15
N ALA A 310 15.58 -3.08 10.35
CA ALA A 310 16.27 -4.28 9.90
C ALA A 310 17.45 -3.96 8.97
N ASP A 311 17.27 -3.04 8.02
CA ASP A 311 18.33 -2.65 7.09
C ASP A 311 19.52 -2.03 7.85
N LEU A 312 19.26 -1.08 8.77
CA LEU A 312 20.31 -0.44 9.57
C LEU A 312 20.99 -1.42 10.53
N ALA A 313 20.22 -2.29 11.19
CA ALA A 313 20.77 -3.27 12.12
C ALA A 313 21.65 -4.30 11.43
N LYS A 314 21.34 -4.68 10.20
CA LYS A 314 22.15 -5.57 9.39
C LYS A 314 23.47 -4.93 9.00
N ASP A 315 23.47 -3.64 8.64
CA ASP A 315 24.70 -2.92 8.29
C ASP A 315 25.61 -2.69 9.49
N GLU A 316 25.05 -2.46 10.69
CA GLU A 316 25.79 -2.31 11.94
C GLU A 316 26.11 -3.63 12.64
N MET A 317 25.80 -4.76 12.00
CA MET A 317 26.05 -6.11 12.57
C MET A 317 25.49 -6.26 14.02
N VAL A 318 24.25 -5.76 14.24
CA VAL A 318 23.57 -5.84 15.54
C VAL A 318 23.11 -7.28 15.81
N PHE A 319 22.88 -8.09 14.79
CA PHE A 319 22.53 -9.51 14.84
C PHE A 319 23.19 -10.33 13.73
#